data_949ed6be3962e7ac4dbd6ff072ebb731
#
_entry.id   949ed6be3962e7ac4dbd6ff072ebb731
#
_cell.length_a   1.000
_cell.length_b   1.000
_cell.length_c   1.000
_cell.angle_alpha   90.00
_cell.angle_beta   90.00
_cell.angle_gamma   90.00
#
_symmetry.space_group_name_H-M   'P 1'
#
loop_
_entity.id
_entity.type
_entity.pdbx_description
1 polymer ?
#
loop_
_entity_poly.entity_id
_entity_poly.type
_entity_poly.pdbx_seq_one_letter_code
_entity_poly.pdbx_strand_id
1 'polypeptide(L)'
;MKYCWLGCLLLGSQVFAGTQDADLNVNKRYTVDTVIVAGKGWQTNVADQQTDKFSSSLRRDLAALVGQKLNPGILDGLAARLKKEFSAREVSHHVLRSDTPDHVRVEFQVLPAHYGVDATVTKFLYDSRQGWSGAGSLGFTVQQNTFAFGLASDGDTLNERFAGVSAHYENKHLGSDRVGLSFLLESYHQQWNQGTLDALEAHPGQTSDAYRARQNFQPTATISLAKPLTLEIGVGFERFQNQFPAGHTEGSNALISTLRYHRRLPDSQYQQDVYADYTLRAAAKFLGSDFVYTSQLGGLHYRVAHGKHQLMEQAVAGTISGRAPLADRFVAGNSYYLRGWNKYQIDPIGGNRLVHNTVEYRYGAFQAFYDAGAVWDSGQQATLRNSVGAGFKKSLFSLAVAFPVRSGHIEPILMIGMIY
;
A
#
# COMPACT_ATOMS: atom_id res chain seq x y z
N MET A 1 -20.15 -35.19 17.10
CA MET A 1 -19.38 -34.98 18.35
C MET A 1 -17.90 -35.16 18.03
N LYS A 2 -17.14 -34.09 17.95
CA LYS A 2 -15.68 -34.04 18.20
C LYS A 2 -15.32 -32.57 18.29
N TYR A 3 -15.07 -32.13 19.51
CA TYR A 3 -14.68 -30.78 19.87
C TYR A 3 -13.26 -30.51 19.39
N CYS A 4 -13.06 -29.42 18.62
CA CYS A 4 -11.75 -28.89 18.31
C CYS A 4 -11.50 -27.69 19.24
N TRP A 5 -10.56 -27.84 20.12
CA TRP A 5 -10.11 -26.85 21.10
C TRP A 5 -9.39 -25.70 20.38
N LEU A 6 -9.93 -24.50 20.48
CA LEU A 6 -9.20 -23.26 20.21
C LEU A 6 -8.41 -22.91 21.46
N GLY A 7 -7.12 -23.21 21.47
CA GLY A 7 -6.20 -22.77 22.52
C GLY A 7 -5.97 -21.27 22.41
N CYS A 8 -6.58 -20.48 23.32
CA CYS A 8 -6.19 -19.11 23.58
C CYS A 8 -4.77 -19.08 24.14
N LEU A 9 -3.80 -18.67 23.34
CA LEU A 9 -2.48 -18.27 23.83
C LEU A 9 -2.62 -16.90 24.50
N LEU A 10 -2.90 -16.91 25.80
CA LEU A 10 -2.63 -15.82 26.71
C LEU A 10 -1.11 -15.67 26.84
N LEU A 11 -0.50 -14.82 26.04
CA LEU A 11 0.84 -14.31 26.30
C LEU A 11 0.76 -13.43 27.54
N GLY A 12 1.08 -14.02 28.67
CA GLY A 12 1.32 -13.31 29.91
C GLY A 12 2.45 -12.30 29.68
N SER A 13 2.10 -11.02 29.74
CA SER A 13 3.05 -9.94 29.90
C SER A 13 3.79 -10.14 31.22
N GLN A 14 4.94 -10.77 31.18
CA GLN A 14 5.91 -10.61 32.27
C GLN A 14 6.34 -9.13 32.26
N VAL A 15 5.74 -8.37 33.14
CA VAL A 15 6.30 -7.11 33.59
C VAL A 15 7.64 -7.49 34.22
N PHE A 16 8.71 -7.33 33.47
CA PHE A 16 10.02 -7.20 34.07
C PHE A 16 9.95 -5.96 34.94
N ALA A 17 9.74 -6.16 36.24
CA ALA A 17 10.12 -5.18 37.26
C ALA A 17 11.61 -4.97 37.06
N GLY A 18 11.94 -3.90 36.33
CA GLY A 18 13.32 -3.43 36.29
C GLY A 18 13.75 -3.22 37.74
N THR A 19 14.70 -4.01 38.20
CA THR A 19 15.51 -3.64 39.34
C THR A 19 15.91 -2.19 39.08
N GLN A 20 15.46 -1.28 39.93
CA GLN A 20 16.09 0.05 40.04
C GLN A 20 17.57 -0.25 40.33
N ASP A 21 18.39 -0.31 39.31
CA ASP A 21 19.84 -0.18 39.48
C ASP A 21 20.01 1.09 40.27
N ALA A 22 20.57 0.94 41.45
CA ALA A 22 20.95 2.05 42.30
C ALA A 22 21.65 3.06 41.40
N ASP A 23 21.12 4.28 41.33
CA ASP A 23 21.55 5.37 40.47
C ASP A 23 23.04 5.62 40.73
N LEU A 24 23.88 4.83 40.08
CA LEU A 24 25.31 5.07 39.98
C LEU A 24 25.40 6.33 39.14
N ASN A 25 25.45 7.48 39.83
CA ASN A 25 25.34 8.81 39.27
C ASN A 25 26.58 9.15 38.41
N VAL A 26 26.85 8.26 37.44
CA VAL A 26 27.92 8.33 36.45
C VAL A 26 27.83 9.63 35.67
N ASN A 27 26.64 10.15 35.48
CA ASN A 27 26.39 11.38 34.74
C ASN A 27 26.92 12.62 35.49
N LYS A 28 26.90 12.70 36.81
CA LYS A 28 27.44 13.82 37.56
C LYS A 28 28.98 13.92 37.54
N ARG A 29 29.67 12.91 37.07
CA ARG A 29 31.13 12.95 36.89
C ARG A 29 31.51 13.88 35.75
N TYR A 30 30.75 13.86 34.68
CA TYR A 30 31.09 14.55 33.44
C TYR A 30 30.59 15.99 33.43
N THR A 31 31.41 16.90 32.91
CA THR A 31 31.08 18.31 32.68
C THR A 31 30.84 18.54 31.19
N VAL A 32 29.81 19.28 30.85
CA VAL A 32 29.52 19.61 29.44
C VAL A 32 30.51 20.68 28.97
N ASP A 33 31.27 20.36 27.93
CA ASP A 33 32.28 21.25 27.34
C ASP A 33 31.70 22.01 26.13
N THR A 34 30.97 21.33 25.31
CA THR A 34 30.46 21.88 24.05
C THR A 34 29.02 21.40 23.80
N VAL A 35 28.19 22.31 23.31
CA VAL A 35 26.83 22.01 22.91
C VAL A 35 26.69 22.34 21.43
N ILE A 36 26.29 21.33 20.63
CA ILE A 36 26.09 21.43 19.21
C ILE A 36 24.61 21.14 18.92
N VAL A 37 24.02 21.90 18.02
CA VAL A 37 22.70 21.61 17.45
C VAL A 37 22.86 21.42 15.97
N ALA A 38 22.46 20.25 15.47
CA ALA A 38 22.56 19.87 14.07
C ALA A 38 21.16 19.60 13.47
N GLY A 39 20.95 19.96 12.23
CA GLY A 39 19.76 19.65 11.45
C GLY A 39 20.13 19.30 10.01
N LYS A 40 19.14 19.04 9.17
CA LYS A 40 19.39 18.67 7.77
C LYS A 40 20.15 19.79 7.03
N GLY A 41 21.43 19.54 6.74
CA GLY A 41 22.29 20.47 5.99
C GLY A 41 22.86 21.64 6.79
N TRP A 42 22.76 21.63 8.13
CA TRP A 42 23.38 22.64 8.99
C TRP A 42 23.80 22.06 10.35
N GLN A 43 24.85 22.65 10.90
CA GLN A 43 25.33 22.37 12.25
C GLN A 43 25.78 23.69 12.86
N THR A 44 25.52 23.88 14.14
CA THR A 44 25.84 25.10 14.85
C THR A 44 26.36 24.76 16.24
N ASN A 45 27.50 25.31 16.58
CA ASN A 45 27.97 25.33 17.97
C ASN A 45 27.26 26.48 18.70
N VAL A 46 26.68 26.18 19.86
CA VAL A 46 25.92 27.18 20.64
C VAL A 46 26.82 28.30 21.15
N ALA A 47 28.13 28.05 21.28
CA ALA A 47 29.11 29.06 21.64
C ALA A 47 29.33 30.12 20.54
N ASP A 48 28.97 29.82 19.28
CA ASP A 48 29.14 30.77 18.19
C ASP A 48 28.01 31.83 18.21
N GLN A 49 28.41 33.06 18.53
CA GLN A 49 27.47 34.19 18.76
C GLN A 49 26.70 34.64 17.50
N GLN A 50 27.03 34.16 16.30
CA GLN A 50 26.48 34.65 15.01
C GLN A 50 25.24 33.87 14.50
N THR A 51 24.65 33.00 15.29
CA THR A 51 23.57 32.15 14.80
C THR A 51 22.20 32.70 15.17
N ASP A 52 21.50 33.29 14.22
CA ASP A 52 20.10 33.76 14.36
C ASP A 52 19.05 32.64 14.31
N LYS A 53 19.48 31.37 14.38
CA LYS A 53 18.58 30.19 14.23
C LYS A 53 17.75 29.88 15.47
N PHE A 54 18.13 30.39 16.64
CA PHE A 54 17.44 30.13 17.91
C PHE A 54 16.85 31.41 18.48
N SER A 55 15.72 31.26 19.16
CA SER A 55 15.25 32.35 20.02
C SER A 55 16.30 32.72 21.08
N SER A 56 16.34 33.98 21.49
CA SER A 56 17.31 34.46 22.49
C SER A 56 17.19 33.70 23.83
N SER A 57 15.98 33.25 24.18
CA SER A 57 15.74 32.44 25.38
C SER A 57 16.33 31.04 25.26
N LEU A 58 16.07 30.33 24.14
CA LEU A 58 16.58 28.98 23.93
C LEU A 58 18.10 28.95 23.80
N ARG A 59 18.68 29.95 23.10
CA ARG A 59 20.15 30.12 23.04
C ARG A 59 20.78 30.24 24.42
N ARG A 60 20.18 31.06 25.28
CA ARG A 60 20.69 31.26 26.67
C ARG A 60 20.67 29.96 27.46
N ASP A 61 19.59 29.19 27.32
CA ASP A 61 19.44 27.94 28.05
C ASP A 61 20.36 26.83 27.52
N LEU A 62 20.58 26.76 26.21
CA LEU A 62 21.56 25.86 25.60
C LEU A 62 23.01 26.27 26.01
N ALA A 63 23.31 27.57 25.99
CA ALA A 63 24.63 28.08 26.41
C ALA A 63 24.87 27.84 27.91
N ALA A 64 23.86 27.89 28.76
CA ALA A 64 23.95 27.62 30.17
C ALA A 64 24.33 26.16 30.51
N LEU A 65 24.19 25.22 29.54
CA LEU A 65 24.66 23.84 29.73
C LEU A 65 26.20 23.76 29.78
N VAL A 66 26.90 24.64 29.08
CA VAL A 66 28.38 24.62 29.04
C VAL A 66 28.93 24.94 30.41
N GLY A 67 29.82 24.08 30.89
CA GLY A 67 30.39 24.15 32.22
C GLY A 67 29.56 23.51 33.34
N GLN A 68 28.33 23.08 33.05
CA GLN A 68 27.48 22.35 34.00
C GLN A 68 27.75 20.85 34.02
N LYS A 69 27.41 20.21 35.14
CA LYS A 69 27.41 18.76 35.23
C LYS A 69 26.31 18.15 34.36
N LEU A 70 26.64 17.07 33.67
CA LEU A 70 25.70 16.39 32.78
C LEU A 70 24.46 15.93 33.55
N ASN A 71 23.28 16.36 33.09
CA ASN A 71 22.00 15.98 33.66
C ASN A 71 21.02 15.59 32.49
N PRO A 72 20.65 14.28 32.36
CA PRO A 72 19.78 13.83 31.32
C PRO A 72 18.43 14.55 31.30
N GLY A 73 17.81 14.82 32.45
CA GLY A 73 16.52 15.50 32.53
C GLY A 73 16.54 16.93 31.95
N ILE A 74 17.67 17.64 32.07
CA ILE A 74 17.85 18.96 31.45
C ILE A 74 17.97 18.81 29.93
N LEU A 75 18.70 17.77 29.46
CA LEU A 75 18.84 17.49 28.02
C LEU A 75 17.48 17.17 27.38
N ASP A 76 16.67 16.34 28.04
CA ASP A 76 15.31 16.01 27.57
C ASP A 76 14.41 17.25 27.51
N GLY A 77 14.47 18.11 28.52
CA GLY A 77 13.75 19.38 28.56
C GLY A 77 14.16 20.32 27.43
N LEU A 78 15.44 20.42 27.11
CA LEU A 78 15.96 21.23 26.01
C LEU A 78 15.64 20.61 24.65
N ALA A 79 15.69 19.29 24.52
CA ALA A 79 15.25 18.60 23.32
C ALA A 79 13.76 18.86 23.02
N ALA A 80 12.90 18.83 24.04
CA ALA A 80 11.47 19.16 23.90
C ALA A 80 11.25 20.63 23.46
N ARG A 81 12.05 21.57 23.98
CA ARG A 81 11.98 22.99 23.56
C ARG A 81 12.49 23.19 22.14
N LEU A 82 13.60 22.58 21.75
CA LEU A 82 14.11 22.55 20.39
C LEU A 82 13.05 21.99 19.43
N LYS A 83 12.41 20.88 19.80
CA LYS A 83 11.33 20.28 19.04
C LYS A 83 10.18 21.25 18.78
N LYS A 84 9.77 22.00 19.81
CA LYS A 84 8.70 22.99 19.70
C LYS A 84 9.11 24.19 18.84
N GLU A 85 10.31 24.73 19.06
CA GLU A 85 10.78 25.94 18.36
C GLU A 85 11.01 25.70 16.87
N PHE A 86 11.59 24.54 16.52
CA PHE A 86 11.80 24.16 15.11
C PHE A 86 10.60 23.47 14.47
N SER A 87 9.50 23.29 15.20
CA SER A 87 8.38 22.44 14.75
C SER A 87 8.90 21.09 14.25
N ALA A 88 9.92 20.56 14.90
CA ALA A 88 10.63 19.38 14.45
C ALA A 88 9.82 18.10 14.70
N ARG A 89 9.98 17.10 13.84
CA ARG A 89 9.43 15.75 14.05
C ARG A 89 9.98 15.13 15.33
N GLU A 90 11.29 15.23 15.50
CA GLU A 90 12.03 14.62 16.60
C GLU A 90 13.29 15.43 16.89
N VAL A 91 13.68 15.47 18.14
CA VAL A 91 14.99 15.97 18.55
C VAL A 91 15.58 14.91 19.46
N SER A 92 16.64 14.28 19.02
CA SER A 92 17.46 13.37 19.83
C SER A 92 18.69 14.10 20.35
N HIS A 93 19.27 13.61 21.45
CA HIS A 93 20.55 14.10 21.92
C HIS A 93 21.53 12.94 22.07
N HIS A 94 22.78 13.21 21.76
CA HIS A 94 23.89 12.28 21.90
C HIS A 94 24.97 12.92 22.78
N VAL A 95 25.50 12.15 23.73
CA VAL A 95 26.59 12.55 24.57
C VAL A 95 27.85 11.88 24.08
N LEU A 96 28.79 12.66 23.59
CA LEU A 96 30.05 12.21 23.01
C LEU A 96 31.20 12.60 23.93
N ARG A 97 32.29 11.83 23.89
CA ARG A 97 33.51 12.15 24.65
C ARG A 97 34.15 13.43 24.09
N SER A 98 34.55 14.35 24.96
CA SER A 98 35.36 15.50 24.59
C SER A 98 36.86 15.13 24.63
N ASP A 99 37.71 15.97 24.04
CA ASP A 99 39.15 15.81 24.07
C ASP A 99 39.73 16.04 25.47
N THR A 100 38.98 16.75 26.32
CA THR A 100 39.37 17.00 27.71
C THR A 100 38.87 15.86 28.62
N PRO A 101 39.72 15.29 29.51
CA PRO A 101 39.30 14.27 30.47
C PRO A 101 38.11 14.74 31.33
N ASP A 102 37.17 13.84 31.61
CA ASP A 102 35.93 14.09 32.35
C ASP A 102 35.01 15.18 31.77
N HIS A 103 35.22 15.53 30.50
CA HIS A 103 34.34 16.43 29.73
C HIS A 103 33.60 15.69 28.60
N VAL A 104 32.41 16.19 28.29
CA VAL A 104 31.54 15.63 27.24
C VAL A 104 31.02 16.72 26.33
N ARG A 105 30.83 16.36 25.07
CA ARG A 105 30.15 17.16 24.08
C ARG A 105 28.71 16.65 23.96
N VAL A 106 27.73 17.54 24.00
CA VAL A 106 26.32 17.24 23.80
C VAL A 106 25.93 17.70 22.40
N GLU A 107 25.38 16.78 21.61
CA GLU A 107 24.90 17.06 20.26
C GLU A 107 23.40 16.79 20.19
N PHE A 108 22.61 17.84 19.91
CA PHE A 108 21.18 17.74 19.61
C PHE A 108 20.99 17.60 18.11
N GLN A 109 20.33 16.54 17.70
CA GLN A 109 19.99 16.30 16.29
C GLN A 109 18.52 16.62 16.06
N VAL A 110 18.26 17.67 15.27
CA VAL A 110 16.92 18.15 14.92
C VAL A 110 16.50 17.51 13.61
N LEU A 111 15.51 16.64 13.65
CA LEU A 111 14.87 16.07 12.47
C LEU A 111 13.68 16.96 12.08
N PRO A 112 13.70 17.60 10.91
CA PRO A 112 12.62 18.50 10.49
C PRO A 112 11.31 17.74 10.35
N ALA A 113 10.20 18.42 10.62
CA ALA A 113 8.88 17.91 10.28
C ALA A 113 8.79 17.72 8.75
N HIS A 114 8.24 16.59 8.35
CA HIS A 114 8.00 16.35 6.93
C HIS A 114 6.60 16.87 6.56
N TYR A 115 6.57 17.91 5.74
CA TYR A 115 5.35 18.41 5.11
C TYR A 115 5.47 18.19 3.61
N GLY A 116 4.47 17.62 3.01
CA GLY A 116 4.46 17.36 1.58
C GLY A 116 3.06 17.50 1.00
N VAL A 117 3.01 18.01 -0.22
CA VAL A 117 1.82 17.93 -1.08
C VAL A 117 2.27 17.16 -2.31
N ASP A 118 1.53 16.13 -2.66
CA ASP A 118 1.80 15.28 -3.81
C ASP A 118 0.53 15.13 -4.64
N ALA A 119 0.65 15.35 -5.93
CA ALA A 119 -0.44 15.13 -6.88
C ALA A 119 -0.01 14.01 -7.83
N THR A 120 -0.71 12.91 -7.78
CA THR A 120 -0.38 11.72 -8.54
C THR A 120 -1.50 11.35 -9.50
N VAL A 121 -1.18 11.19 -10.77
CA VAL A 121 -2.06 10.55 -11.75
C VAL A 121 -1.63 9.09 -11.85
N THR A 122 -2.40 8.20 -11.23
CA THR A 122 -2.06 6.78 -11.17
C THR A 122 -2.40 6.04 -12.46
N LYS A 123 -3.40 6.52 -13.18
CA LYS A 123 -3.84 5.93 -14.45
C LYS A 123 -4.48 7.00 -15.32
N PHE A 124 -4.09 7.06 -16.57
CA PHE A 124 -4.82 7.76 -17.63
C PHE A 124 -4.59 6.95 -18.91
N LEU A 125 -5.54 6.07 -19.22
CA LEU A 125 -5.40 5.05 -20.25
C LEU A 125 -6.61 5.04 -21.17
N TYR A 126 -6.38 5.02 -22.46
CA TYR A 126 -7.35 4.63 -23.47
C TYR A 126 -7.16 3.17 -23.84
N ASP A 127 -8.22 2.40 -23.80
CA ASP A 127 -8.32 1.04 -24.31
C ASP A 127 -9.35 1.03 -25.42
N SER A 128 -9.03 0.41 -26.55
CA SER A 128 -9.91 0.42 -27.74
C SER A 128 -11.25 -0.31 -27.53
N ARG A 129 -11.42 -1.07 -26.44
CA ARG A 129 -12.67 -1.77 -26.08
C ARG A 129 -13.51 -1.00 -25.06
N GLN A 130 -12.85 -0.33 -24.12
CA GLN A 130 -13.52 0.34 -23.01
C GLN A 130 -13.52 1.86 -23.09
N GLY A 131 -12.67 2.44 -23.95
CA GLY A 131 -12.46 3.87 -23.99
C GLY A 131 -11.53 4.37 -22.88
N TRP A 132 -11.71 5.58 -22.42
CA TRP A 132 -10.86 6.22 -21.44
C TRP A 132 -11.12 5.72 -20.02
N SER A 133 -10.05 5.43 -19.31
CA SER A 133 -10.01 5.19 -17.87
C SER A 133 -9.02 6.14 -17.21
N GLY A 134 -9.37 6.70 -16.07
CA GLY A 134 -8.53 7.65 -15.36
C GLY A 134 -8.64 7.49 -13.85
N ALA A 135 -7.51 7.65 -13.15
CA ALA A 135 -7.47 7.73 -11.71
C ALA A 135 -6.33 8.65 -11.29
N GLY A 136 -6.57 9.46 -10.26
CA GLY A 136 -5.58 10.35 -9.70
C GLY A 136 -5.90 10.68 -8.26
N SER A 137 -4.91 11.15 -7.52
CA SER A 137 -5.05 11.55 -6.13
C SER A 137 -4.23 12.77 -5.79
N LEU A 138 -4.71 13.52 -4.80
CA LEU A 138 -4.00 14.61 -4.15
C LEU A 138 -3.66 14.18 -2.73
N GLY A 139 -2.37 14.10 -2.42
CA GLY A 139 -1.83 13.68 -1.14
C GLY A 139 -1.32 14.86 -0.30
N PHE A 140 -1.52 14.79 1.00
CA PHE A 140 -0.99 15.73 1.99
C PHE A 140 -0.29 14.92 3.08
N THR A 141 0.99 15.18 3.28
CA THR A 141 1.77 14.54 4.35
C THR A 141 2.08 15.58 5.42
N VAL A 142 1.75 15.25 6.66
CA VAL A 142 2.06 16.02 7.84
C VAL A 142 2.74 15.11 8.85
N GLN A 143 4.04 15.24 8.98
CA GLN A 143 4.90 14.37 9.80
C GLN A 143 4.81 12.90 9.35
N GLN A 144 4.13 12.05 10.13
CA GLN A 144 3.95 10.62 9.88
C GLN A 144 2.58 10.29 9.29
N ASN A 145 1.72 11.32 9.17
CA ASN A 145 0.35 11.15 8.70
C ASN A 145 0.27 11.55 7.23
N THR A 146 -0.28 10.68 6.42
CA THR A 146 -0.57 10.95 5.01
C THR A 146 -2.08 10.88 4.79
N PHE A 147 -2.62 11.91 4.16
CA PHE A 147 -4.01 11.96 3.70
C PHE A 147 -3.98 12.03 2.19
N ALA A 148 -4.79 11.24 1.51
CA ALA A 148 -4.93 11.30 0.08
C ALA A 148 -6.41 11.30 -0.32
N PHE A 149 -6.76 12.14 -1.29
CA PHE A 149 -8.10 12.22 -1.86
C PHE A 149 -8.00 11.86 -3.34
N GLY A 150 -8.73 10.84 -3.75
CA GLY A 150 -8.68 10.28 -5.08
C GLY A 150 -9.97 10.48 -5.86
N LEU A 151 -9.81 10.53 -7.18
CA LEU A 151 -10.87 10.45 -8.17
C LEU A 151 -10.53 9.30 -9.10
N ALA A 152 -11.52 8.47 -9.43
CA ALA A 152 -11.35 7.40 -10.39
C ALA A 152 -12.54 7.28 -11.31
N SER A 153 -12.26 6.96 -12.59
CA SER A 153 -13.22 6.48 -13.56
C SER A 153 -12.56 5.33 -14.31
N ASP A 154 -12.91 4.11 -13.99
CA ASP A 154 -12.25 2.92 -14.50
C ASP A 154 -13.28 1.86 -14.95
N GLY A 155 -12.89 1.07 -15.92
CA GLY A 155 -13.68 -0.03 -16.43
C GLY A 155 -12.88 -1.30 -16.68
N ASP A 156 -11.60 -1.35 -16.30
CA ASP A 156 -10.73 -2.49 -16.58
C ASP A 156 -10.68 -3.53 -15.47
N THR A 157 -10.67 -3.08 -14.22
CA THR A 157 -10.34 -3.90 -13.05
C THR A 157 -11.53 -4.67 -12.47
N LEU A 158 -12.75 -4.25 -12.79
CA LEU A 158 -14.01 -4.88 -12.36
C LEU A 158 -14.87 -5.24 -13.56
N ASN A 159 -15.93 -6.03 -13.32
CA ASN A 159 -16.92 -6.34 -14.36
C ASN A 159 -17.68 -5.11 -14.85
N GLU A 160 -17.96 -4.20 -13.93
CA GLU A 160 -18.60 -2.91 -14.21
C GLU A 160 -17.58 -1.83 -14.59
N ARG A 161 -18.08 -0.75 -15.13
CA ARG A 161 -17.38 0.53 -15.18
C ARG A 161 -17.82 1.36 -13.97
N PHE A 162 -16.88 1.94 -13.27
CA PHE A 162 -17.17 2.75 -12.08
C PHE A 162 -16.55 4.14 -12.17
N ALA A 163 -17.17 5.09 -11.47
CA ALA A 163 -16.63 6.44 -11.28
C ALA A 163 -16.97 6.94 -9.87
N GLY A 164 -16.04 7.64 -9.25
CA GLY A 164 -16.26 8.20 -7.92
C GLY A 164 -15.01 8.67 -7.22
N VAL A 165 -15.10 8.71 -5.90
CA VAL A 165 -14.12 9.33 -5.01
C VAL A 165 -13.58 8.31 -4.01
N SER A 166 -12.35 8.57 -3.57
CA SER A 166 -11.74 7.87 -2.44
C SER A 166 -11.06 8.85 -1.48
N ALA A 167 -10.97 8.47 -0.21
CA ALA A 167 -10.15 9.14 0.78
C ALA A 167 -9.34 8.07 1.52
N HIS A 168 -8.05 8.33 1.65
CA HIS A 168 -7.12 7.44 2.32
C HIS A 168 -6.34 8.20 3.38
N TYR A 169 -6.26 7.62 4.57
CA TYR A 169 -5.37 8.06 5.64
C TYR A 169 -4.39 6.95 5.96
N GLU A 170 -3.14 7.30 6.18
CA GLU A 170 -2.10 6.36 6.59
C GLU A 170 -1.17 7.00 7.62
N ASN A 171 -0.88 6.25 8.68
CA ASN A 171 0.21 6.50 9.61
C ASN A 171 1.09 5.24 9.68
N LYS A 172 2.31 5.33 9.18
CA LYS A 172 3.25 4.20 9.11
C LYS A 172 3.94 3.87 10.43
N HIS A 173 3.85 4.76 11.41
CA HIS A 173 4.64 4.69 12.65
C HIS A 173 3.77 4.99 13.87
N LEU A 174 2.82 4.12 14.17
CA LEU A 174 1.94 4.26 15.32
C LEU A 174 2.67 3.83 16.61
N GLY A 175 3.39 4.76 17.23
CA GLY A 175 4.17 4.51 18.44
C GLY A 175 5.44 3.68 18.25
N SER A 176 5.63 3.07 17.09
CA SER A 176 6.83 2.31 16.72
C SER A 176 7.01 2.24 15.21
N ASP A 177 8.23 1.95 14.74
CA ASP A 177 8.51 1.75 13.30
C ASP A 177 7.98 0.42 12.74
N ARG A 178 7.29 -0.37 13.57
CA ARG A 178 6.78 -1.70 13.20
C ARG A 178 5.28 -1.74 13.00
N VAL A 179 4.56 -0.74 13.52
CA VAL A 179 3.09 -0.73 13.48
C VAL A 179 2.61 0.51 12.74
N GLY A 180 1.76 0.30 11.75
CA GLY A 180 1.05 1.34 11.02
C GLY A 180 -0.45 1.18 11.13
N LEU A 181 -1.18 2.24 10.79
CA LEU A 181 -2.63 2.27 10.72
C LEU A 181 -3.06 3.00 9.45
N SER A 182 -4.06 2.47 8.76
CA SER A 182 -4.66 3.13 7.61
C SER A 182 -6.17 3.02 7.61
N PHE A 183 -6.82 3.99 6.96
CA PHE A 183 -8.26 4.00 6.70
C PHE A 183 -8.48 4.30 5.24
N LEU A 184 -9.25 3.47 4.55
CA LEU A 184 -9.69 3.69 3.19
C LEU A 184 -11.20 3.90 3.17
N LEU A 185 -11.63 4.95 2.51
CA LEU A 185 -13.03 5.26 2.21
C LEU A 185 -13.18 5.38 0.71
N GLU A 186 -14.18 4.71 0.15
CA GLU A 186 -14.49 4.75 -1.28
C GLU A 186 -15.99 4.90 -1.49
N SER A 187 -16.36 5.67 -2.50
CA SER A 187 -17.75 5.81 -2.93
C SER A 187 -17.80 5.90 -4.45
N TYR A 188 -18.34 4.88 -5.08
CA TYR A 188 -18.37 4.70 -6.52
C TYR A 188 -19.79 4.50 -7.03
N HIS A 189 -20.08 5.07 -8.21
CA HIS A 189 -21.23 4.76 -9.04
C HIS A 189 -20.81 3.80 -10.15
N GLN A 190 -21.65 2.81 -10.44
CA GLN A 190 -21.37 1.76 -11.41
C GLN A 190 -22.28 1.84 -12.64
N GLN A 191 -21.71 1.43 -13.79
CA GLN A 191 -22.40 1.21 -15.03
C GLN A 191 -22.12 -0.23 -15.51
N TRP A 192 -23.17 -0.96 -15.79
CA TRP A 192 -23.08 -2.36 -16.20
C TRP A 192 -23.16 -2.49 -17.72
N ASN A 193 -22.39 -3.44 -18.26
CA ASN A 193 -22.54 -3.89 -19.63
C ASN A 193 -23.80 -4.74 -19.75
N GLN A 194 -24.54 -4.65 -20.88
CA GLN A 194 -25.77 -5.42 -21.09
C GLN A 194 -25.51 -6.93 -20.98
N GLY A 195 -24.39 -7.42 -21.52
CA GLY A 195 -24.02 -8.84 -21.40
C GLY A 195 -23.84 -9.31 -19.95
N THR A 196 -23.39 -8.43 -19.04
CA THR A 196 -23.34 -8.74 -17.61
C THR A 196 -24.74 -8.82 -17.00
N LEU A 197 -25.63 -7.91 -17.35
CA LEU A 197 -27.03 -7.93 -16.87
C LEU A 197 -27.75 -9.19 -17.34
N ASP A 198 -27.64 -9.54 -18.63
CA ASP A 198 -28.22 -10.74 -19.21
C ASP A 198 -27.67 -12.02 -18.54
N ALA A 199 -26.36 -12.04 -18.21
CA ALA A 199 -25.74 -13.17 -17.53
C ALA A 199 -26.19 -13.30 -16.06
N LEU A 200 -26.45 -12.19 -15.37
CA LEU A 200 -27.00 -12.21 -14.02
C LEU A 200 -28.44 -12.75 -14.01
N GLU A 201 -29.26 -12.35 -14.97
CA GLU A 201 -30.63 -12.88 -15.13
C GLU A 201 -30.62 -14.39 -15.45
N ALA A 202 -29.64 -14.85 -16.21
CA ALA A 202 -29.50 -16.28 -16.56
C ALA A 202 -28.99 -17.13 -15.37
N HIS A 203 -28.30 -16.54 -14.40
CA HIS A 203 -27.68 -17.23 -13.27
C HIS A 203 -28.06 -16.61 -11.93
N PRO A 204 -29.34 -16.62 -11.53
CA PRO A 204 -29.81 -15.97 -10.33
C PRO A 204 -29.19 -16.59 -9.06
N GLY A 205 -28.73 -15.75 -8.15
CA GLY A 205 -28.20 -16.16 -6.83
C GLY A 205 -26.72 -16.63 -6.86
N GLN A 206 -26.08 -16.68 -7.99
CA GLN A 206 -24.66 -17.05 -8.10
C GLN A 206 -23.74 -15.99 -7.45
N THR A 207 -24.13 -14.74 -7.53
CA THR A 207 -23.43 -13.58 -6.93
C THR A 207 -24.44 -12.56 -6.41
N SER A 208 -24.03 -11.30 -6.19
CA SER A 208 -24.97 -10.18 -5.95
C SER A 208 -25.72 -9.83 -7.22
N ASP A 209 -26.83 -9.12 -7.07
CA ASP A 209 -27.47 -8.43 -8.18
C ASP A 209 -26.62 -7.25 -8.65
N ALA A 210 -26.97 -6.68 -9.81
CA ALA A 210 -26.36 -5.45 -10.29
C ALA A 210 -26.67 -4.29 -9.32
N TYR A 211 -25.66 -3.56 -8.92
CA TYR A 211 -25.80 -2.42 -8.01
C TYR A 211 -25.42 -1.11 -8.73
N ARG A 212 -26.07 -0.01 -8.35
CA ARG A 212 -25.82 1.33 -8.90
C ARG A 212 -24.74 2.08 -8.17
N ALA A 213 -24.50 1.75 -6.90
CA ALA A 213 -23.47 2.40 -6.07
C ALA A 213 -22.84 1.41 -5.10
N ARG A 214 -21.53 1.59 -4.88
CA ARG A 214 -20.75 0.85 -3.90
C ARG A 214 -20.05 1.84 -2.97
N GLN A 215 -20.12 1.59 -1.68
CA GLN A 215 -19.36 2.29 -0.67
C GLN A 215 -18.50 1.28 0.08
N ASN A 216 -17.28 1.65 0.40
CA ASN A 216 -16.34 0.83 1.16
C ASN A 216 -15.67 1.67 2.25
N PHE A 217 -15.59 1.10 3.45
CA PHE A 217 -14.76 1.61 4.54
C PHE A 217 -13.87 0.48 5.06
N GLN A 218 -12.56 0.69 5.03
CA GLN A 218 -11.60 -0.33 5.41
C GLN A 218 -10.52 0.22 6.34
N PRO A 219 -10.67 0.04 7.66
CA PRO A 219 -9.59 0.20 8.63
C PRO A 219 -8.62 -0.97 8.53
N THR A 220 -7.30 -0.68 8.55
CA THR A 220 -6.25 -1.69 8.43
C THR A 220 -5.08 -1.36 9.35
N ALA A 221 -4.63 -2.34 10.12
CA ALA A 221 -3.38 -2.29 10.87
C ALA A 221 -2.28 -2.99 10.08
N THR A 222 -1.11 -2.36 9.99
CA THR A 222 0.07 -2.89 9.31
C THR A 222 1.13 -3.24 10.32
N ILE A 223 1.69 -4.43 10.26
CA ILE A 223 2.73 -4.93 11.17
C ILE A 223 3.94 -5.37 10.35
N SER A 224 5.08 -4.71 10.55
CA SER A 224 6.36 -5.13 9.99
C SER A 224 6.94 -6.29 10.79
N LEU A 225 6.80 -7.51 10.28
CA LEU A 225 7.32 -8.74 10.91
C LEU A 225 8.83 -8.84 10.78
N ALA A 226 9.34 -8.49 9.59
CA ALA A 226 10.77 -8.39 9.27
C ALA A 226 10.94 -7.34 8.16
N LYS A 227 12.19 -6.92 7.87
CA LYS A 227 12.46 -5.95 6.78
C LYS A 227 11.76 -6.28 5.46
N PRO A 228 11.78 -7.56 4.96
CA PRO A 228 11.10 -7.90 3.72
C PRO A 228 9.64 -8.34 3.91
N LEU A 229 9.12 -8.48 5.14
CA LEU A 229 7.85 -9.13 5.42
C LEU A 229 6.92 -8.25 6.23
N THR A 230 5.73 -7.98 5.69
CA THR A 230 4.70 -7.15 6.30
C THR A 230 3.38 -7.91 6.33
N LEU A 231 2.68 -7.84 7.46
CA LEU A 231 1.33 -8.36 7.64
C LEU A 231 0.37 -7.18 7.80
N GLU A 232 -0.68 -7.17 7.01
CA GLU A 232 -1.81 -6.25 7.16
C GLU A 232 -3.03 -7.01 7.62
N ILE A 233 -3.74 -6.47 8.62
CA ILE A 233 -5.00 -7.03 9.14
C ILE A 233 -6.01 -5.90 9.18
N GLY A 234 -7.15 -6.09 8.54
CA GLY A 234 -8.21 -5.10 8.46
C GLY A 234 -9.59 -5.70 8.43
N VAL A 235 -10.58 -4.83 8.47
CA VAL A 235 -11.98 -5.17 8.27
C VAL A 235 -12.52 -4.30 7.14
N GLY A 236 -13.12 -4.92 6.13
CA GLY A 236 -13.83 -4.21 5.07
C GLY A 236 -15.31 -4.15 5.39
N PHE A 237 -15.89 -2.96 5.31
CA PHE A 237 -17.35 -2.72 5.42
C PHE A 237 -17.81 -2.19 4.06
N GLU A 238 -18.41 -3.06 3.26
CA GLU A 238 -18.93 -2.68 1.96
C GLU A 238 -20.44 -2.63 1.94
N ARG A 239 -20.98 -1.65 1.22
CA ARG A 239 -22.41 -1.50 0.97
C ARG A 239 -22.67 -1.36 -0.52
N PHE A 240 -23.59 -2.16 -1.04
CA PHE A 240 -24.05 -2.17 -2.41
C PHE A 240 -25.50 -1.70 -2.46
N GLN A 241 -25.79 -0.63 -3.21
CA GLN A 241 -27.15 -0.19 -3.47
C GLN A 241 -27.62 -0.86 -4.75
N ASN A 242 -28.49 -1.85 -4.62
CA ASN A 242 -28.96 -2.62 -5.76
C ASN A 242 -29.72 -1.76 -6.78
N GLN A 243 -29.61 -2.12 -8.04
CA GLN A 243 -30.31 -1.46 -9.14
C GLN A 243 -31.79 -1.90 -9.14
N PHE A 244 -32.04 -3.17 -8.88
CA PHE A 244 -33.35 -3.78 -8.79
C PHE A 244 -33.39 -4.80 -7.63
N PRO A 245 -34.42 -4.77 -6.75
CA PRO A 245 -35.38 -3.68 -6.59
C PRO A 245 -34.70 -2.39 -6.07
N ALA A 246 -35.16 -1.25 -6.54
CA ALA A 246 -34.61 0.04 -6.14
C ALA A 246 -34.76 0.23 -4.62
N GLY A 247 -33.67 0.68 -3.97
CA GLY A 247 -33.66 0.92 -2.52
C GLY A 247 -33.21 -0.28 -1.67
N HIS A 248 -33.06 -1.46 -2.22
CA HIS A 248 -32.46 -2.59 -1.51
C HIS A 248 -30.93 -2.37 -1.39
N THR A 249 -30.39 -2.67 -0.22
CA THR A 249 -28.96 -2.54 0.08
C THR A 249 -28.46 -3.85 0.66
N GLU A 250 -27.37 -4.37 0.10
CA GLU A 250 -26.65 -5.53 0.63
C GLU A 250 -25.31 -5.08 1.21
N GLY A 251 -24.89 -5.71 2.29
CA GLY A 251 -23.60 -5.47 2.94
C GLY A 251 -22.64 -6.64 2.81
N SER A 252 -21.37 -6.35 2.52
CA SER A 252 -20.29 -7.33 2.57
C SER A 252 -19.25 -6.90 3.62
N ASN A 253 -19.40 -7.43 4.84
CA ASN A 253 -18.45 -7.19 5.92
C ASN A 253 -17.48 -8.36 5.99
N ALA A 254 -16.20 -8.09 5.87
CA ALA A 254 -15.18 -9.13 5.77
C ALA A 254 -13.93 -8.80 6.60
N LEU A 255 -13.35 -9.82 7.23
CA LEU A 255 -11.99 -9.76 7.74
C LEU A 255 -11.03 -9.90 6.56
N ILE A 256 -10.02 -9.03 6.49
CA ILE A 256 -9.02 -8.99 5.45
C ILE A 256 -7.65 -9.16 6.08
N SER A 257 -6.85 -10.07 5.55
CA SER A 257 -5.46 -10.27 5.97
C SER A 257 -4.59 -10.36 4.72
N THR A 258 -3.54 -9.54 4.65
CA THR A 258 -2.59 -9.55 3.54
C THR A 258 -1.17 -9.72 4.06
N LEU A 259 -0.50 -10.77 3.61
CA LEU A 259 0.92 -10.98 3.85
C LEU A 259 1.68 -10.50 2.61
N ARG A 260 2.64 -9.58 2.79
CA ARG A 260 3.48 -9.05 1.71
C ARG A 260 4.94 -9.33 1.96
N TYR A 261 5.62 -9.78 0.94
CA TYR A 261 7.06 -9.95 0.92
C TYR A 261 7.65 -9.09 -0.19
N HIS A 262 8.62 -8.23 0.13
CA HIS A 262 9.32 -7.43 -0.85
C HIS A 262 10.82 -7.43 -0.54
N ARG A 263 11.62 -7.85 -1.50
CA ARG A 263 13.07 -7.89 -1.37
C ARG A 263 13.77 -7.50 -2.66
N ARG A 264 14.68 -6.54 -2.56
CA ARG A 264 15.70 -6.30 -3.58
C ARG A 264 16.89 -7.19 -3.27
N LEU A 265 17.27 -8.00 -4.25
CA LEU A 265 18.43 -8.89 -4.13
C LEU A 265 19.67 -8.10 -4.52
N PRO A 266 20.70 -8.02 -3.65
CA PRO A 266 21.93 -7.33 -3.97
C PRO A 266 22.70 -8.14 -5.00
N ASP A 267 22.93 -7.55 -6.18
CA ASP A 267 23.81 -8.06 -7.21
C ASP A 267 24.54 -6.87 -7.83
N SER A 268 25.81 -7.03 -8.16
CA SER A 268 26.62 -5.98 -8.78
C SER A 268 26.29 -5.77 -10.26
N GLN A 269 25.78 -6.79 -10.94
CA GLN A 269 25.47 -6.76 -12.37
C GLN A 269 23.99 -6.62 -12.68
N TYR A 270 23.12 -7.20 -11.86
CA TYR A 270 21.69 -7.28 -12.08
C TYR A 270 20.92 -6.60 -10.95
N GLN A 271 19.98 -5.75 -11.29
CA GLN A 271 18.99 -5.26 -10.34
C GLN A 271 17.84 -6.25 -10.31
N GLN A 272 17.69 -6.97 -9.20
CA GLN A 272 16.64 -7.95 -9.04
C GLN A 272 15.68 -7.50 -7.95
N ASP A 273 14.39 -7.65 -8.22
CA ASP A 273 13.30 -7.27 -7.32
C ASP A 273 12.27 -8.40 -7.27
N VAL A 274 11.96 -8.87 -6.07
CA VAL A 274 10.97 -9.91 -5.82
C VAL A 274 9.89 -9.32 -4.93
N TYR A 275 8.66 -9.34 -5.40
CA TYR A 275 7.48 -8.98 -4.64
C TYR A 275 6.50 -10.14 -4.68
N ALA A 276 5.99 -10.55 -3.51
CA ALA A 276 4.94 -11.54 -3.39
C ALA A 276 3.91 -11.07 -2.38
N ASP A 277 2.66 -11.33 -2.66
CA ASP A 277 1.56 -11.05 -1.75
C ASP A 277 0.57 -12.22 -1.68
N TYR A 278 -0.07 -12.34 -0.54
CA TYR A 278 -1.18 -13.25 -0.34
C TYR A 278 -2.25 -12.57 0.48
N THR A 279 -3.44 -12.45 -0.09
CA THR A 279 -4.60 -11.84 0.55
C THR A 279 -5.67 -12.88 0.82
N LEU A 280 -6.11 -12.94 2.06
CA LEU A 280 -7.28 -13.68 2.53
C LEU A 280 -8.37 -12.67 2.89
N ARG A 281 -9.56 -12.82 2.31
CA ARG A 281 -10.76 -12.07 2.68
C ARG A 281 -11.85 -13.05 3.07
N ALA A 282 -12.43 -12.89 4.26
CA ALA A 282 -13.44 -13.78 4.80
C ALA A 282 -14.65 -12.97 5.30
N ALA A 283 -15.77 -13.11 4.60
CA ALA A 283 -17.05 -12.52 4.96
C ALA A 283 -17.96 -13.56 5.61
N ALA A 284 -18.62 -13.18 6.69
CA ALA A 284 -19.44 -14.10 7.44
C ALA A 284 -20.64 -13.40 8.09
N LYS A 285 -21.72 -14.14 8.33
CA LYS A 285 -22.95 -13.60 8.94
C LYS A 285 -22.73 -12.97 10.30
N PHE A 286 -21.80 -13.48 11.11
CA PHE A 286 -21.50 -12.92 12.44
C PHE A 286 -20.86 -11.52 12.37
N LEU A 287 -20.31 -11.13 11.22
CA LEU A 287 -19.83 -9.77 10.92
C LEU A 287 -20.95 -8.85 10.41
N GLY A 288 -22.20 -9.33 10.34
CA GLY A 288 -23.32 -8.60 9.75
C GLY A 288 -23.26 -8.53 8.23
N SER A 289 -22.64 -9.53 7.57
CA SER A 289 -22.54 -9.63 6.12
C SER A 289 -23.73 -10.40 5.54
N ASP A 290 -24.31 -9.89 4.44
CA ASP A 290 -25.31 -10.61 3.63
C ASP A 290 -24.64 -11.69 2.76
N PHE A 291 -23.33 -11.54 2.51
CA PHE A 291 -22.51 -12.47 1.76
C PHE A 291 -21.70 -13.36 2.71
N VAL A 292 -21.59 -14.65 2.36
CA VAL A 292 -20.76 -15.61 3.09
C VAL A 292 -19.79 -16.22 2.11
N TYR A 293 -18.52 -15.82 2.19
CA TYR A 293 -17.49 -16.32 1.29
C TYR A 293 -16.09 -16.17 1.89
N THR A 294 -15.16 -16.90 1.31
CA THR A 294 -13.73 -16.74 1.54
C THR A 294 -13.05 -16.58 0.20
N SER A 295 -12.33 -15.49 0.03
CA SER A 295 -11.50 -15.21 -1.14
C SER A 295 -10.03 -15.31 -0.76
N GLN A 296 -9.25 -16.00 -1.56
CA GLN A 296 -7.80 -16.14 -1.46
C GLN A 296 -7.20 -15.71 -2.78
N LEU A 297 -6.24 -14.81 -2.73
CA LEU A 297 -5.54 -14.29 -3.90
C LEU A 297 -4.05 -14.23 -3.60
N GLY A 298 -3.23 -14.87 -4.40
CA GLY A 298 -1.78 -14.83 -4.30
C GLY A 298 -1.16 -14.24 -5.56
N GLY A 299 -0.17 -13.37 -5.39
CA GLY A 299 0.59 -12.74 -6.45
C GLY A 299 2.10 -12.93 -6.26
N LEU A 300 2.82 -13.10 -7.36
CA LEU A 300 4.27 -13.10 -7.41
C LEU A 300 4.72 -12.21 -8.57
N HIS A 301 5.60 -11.26 -8.29
CA HIS A 301 6.25 -10.41 -9.30
C HIS A 301 7.76 -10.57 -9.17
N TYR A 302 8.40 -10.90 -10.25
CA TYR A 302 9.84 -10.94 -10.35
C TYR A 302 10.32 -10.00 -11.45
N ARG A 303 11.29 -9.19 -11.14
CA ARG A 303 11.93 -8.28 -12.09
C ARG A 303 13.44 -8.42 -12.03
N VAL A 304 14.06 -8.55 -13.19
CA VAL A 304 15.50 -8.48 -13.34
C VAL A 304 15.84 -7.45 -14.43
N ALA A 305 16.81 -6.58 -14.14
CA ALA A 305 17.24 -5.54 -15.06
C ALA A 305 18.77 -5.48 -15.15
N HIS A 306 19.28 -5.34 -16.37
CA HIS A 306 20.70 -5.15 -16.66
C HIS A 306 20.88 -4.17 -17.85
N GLY A 307 21.45 -3.00 -17.59
CA GLY A 307 21.58 -1.95 -18.60
C GLY A 307 20.22 -1.51 -19.16
N LYS A 308 20.00 -1.72 -20.47
CA LYS A 308 18.72 -1.42 -21.16
C LYS A 308 17.73 -2.60 -21.16
N HIS A 309 18.14 -3.77 -20.70
CA HIS A 309 17.36 -4.99 -20.72
C HIS A 309 16.61 -5.12 -19.40
N GLN A 310 15.34 -5.46 -19.46
CA GLN A 310 14.52 -5.78 -18.29
C GLN A 310 13.60 -6.95 -18.64
N LEU A 311 13.59 -7.96 -17.78
CA LEU A 311 12.60 -9.04 -17.80
C LEU A 311 11.73 -8.91 -16.57
N MET A 312 10.42 -9.04 -16.76
CA MET A 312 9.43 -9.07 -15.69
C MET A 312 8.55 -10.31 -15.86
N GLU A 313 8.26 -10.95 -14.76
CA GLU A 313 7.30 -12.03 -14.66
C GLU A 313 6.30 -11.71 -13.56
N GLN A 314 5.03 -11.94 -13.85
CA GLN A 314 3.94 -11.82 -12.90
C GLN A 314 3.10 -13.07 -12.96
N ALA A 315 2.91 -13.73 -11.84
CA ALA A 315 1.99 -14.84 -11.69
C ALA A 315 0.94 -14.50 -10.63
N VAL A 316 -0.34 -14.80 -10.92
CA VAL A 316 -1.45 -14.56 -10.00
C VAL A 316 -2.35 -15.78 -10.00
N ALA A 317 -2.79 -16.19 -8.81
CA ALA A 317 -3.77 -17.26 -8.65
C ALA A 317 -4.77 -16.89 -7.56
N GLY A 318 -6.05 -17.17 -7.80
CA GLY A 318 -7.11 -16.84 -6.87
C GLY A 318 -8.23 -17.87 -6.81
N THR A 319 -8.86 -17.96 -5.66
CA THR A 319 -10.02 -18.81 -5.42
C THR A 319 -11.01 -18.13 -4.48
N ILE A 320 -12.29 -18.23 -4.82
CA ILE A 320 -13.41 -17.80 -3.98
C ILE A 320 -14.28 -19.03 -3.68
N SER A 321 -14.62 -19.21 -2.42
CA SER A 321 -15.54 -20.23 -1.94
C SER A 321 -16.71 -19.56 -1.24
N GLY A 322 -17.94 -19.95 -1.56
CA GLY A 322 -19.17 -19.32 -1.08
C GLY A 322 -19.70 -18.25 -2.05
N ARG A 323 -20.75 -17.53 -1.63
CA ARG A 323 -21.40 -16.47 -2.42
C ARG A 323 -20.71 -15.14 -2.15
N ALA A 324 -19.90 -14.67 -3.09
CA ALA A 324 -19.27 -13.37 -3.06
C ALA A 324 -20.08 -12.32 -3.84
N PRO A 325 -20.00 -11.04 -3.49
CA PRO A 325 -20.57 -9.98 -4.31
C PRO A 325 -19.85 -9.89 -5.65
N LEU A 326 -20.52 -9.32 -6.65
CA LEU A 326 -20.00 -9.20 -8.02
C LEU A 326 -18.66 -8.43 -8.08
N ALA A 327 -18.50 -7.42 -7.21
CA ALA A 327 -17.26 -6.64 -7.12
C ALA A 327 -16.02 -7.45 -6.65
N ASP A 328 -16.21 -8.54 -5.97
CA ASP A 328 -15.12 -9.39 -5.45
C ASP A 328 -14.78 -10.57 -6.38
N ARG A 329 -15.55 -10.77 -7.44
CA ARG A 329 -15.27 -11.85 -8.42
C ARG A 329 -14.09 -11.50 -9.30
N PHE A 330 -13.33 -12.49 -9.69
CA PHE A 330 -12.14 -12.30 -10.51
C PHE A 330 -12.49 -11.93 -11.95
N VAL A 331 -11.75 -10.96 -12.47
CA VAL A 331 -11.90 -10.45 -13.84
C VAL A 331 -10.52 -10.47 -14.52
N ALA A 332 -10.49 -10.81 -15.79
CA ALA A 332 -9.31 -10.70 -16.64
C ALA A 332 -9.70 -10.25 -18.04
N GLY A 333 -8.84 -9.50 -18.68
CA GLY A 333 -9.06 -8.99 -20.04
C GLY A 333 -8.84 -7.50 -20.16
N ASN A 334 -9.03 -6.95 -21.32
CA ASN A 334 -8.79 -5.57 -21.73
C ASN A 334 -7.32 -5.14 -21.48
N SER A 335 -7.10 -4.14 -20.65
CA SER A 335 -5.76 -3.72 -20.27
C SER A 335 -5.27 -4.34 -18.95
N TYR A 336 -6.12 -5.13 -18.28
CA TYR A 336 -5.83 -5.73 -16.97
C TYR A 336 -5.70 -7.25 -17.08
N TYR A 337 -4.59 -7.79 -16.57
CA TYR A 337 -4.19 -9.19 -16.74
C TYR A 337 -4.20 -9.56 -18.24
N LEU A 338 -4.90 -10.51 -18.66
CA LEU A 338 -4.94 -11.12 -20.00
C LEU A 338 -5.24 -10.09 -21.12
N ARG A 339 -4.28 -9.21 -21.41
CA ARG A 339 -4.38 -8.14 -22.41
C ARG A 339 -4.69 -8.71 -23.79
N GLY A 340 -5.49 -8.01 -24.58
CA GLY A 340 -5.91 -8.49 -25.91
C GLY A 340 -7.20 -9.31 -25.94
N TRP A 341 -7.73 -9.71 -24.79
CA TRP A 341 -9.04 -10.34 -24.66
C TRP A 341 -10.05 -9.38 -24.05
N ASN A 342 -11.26 -9.34 -24.59
CA ASN A 342 -12.35 -8.59 -23.97
C ASN A 342 -12.84 -9.35 -22.72
N LYS A 343 -12.86 -8.70 -21.56
CA LYS A 343 -13.27 -9.31 -20.29
C LYS A 343 -14.69 -9.90 -20.34
N TYR A 344 -15.63 -9.26 -21.02
CA TYR A 344 -16.99 -9.75 -21.16
C TYR A 344 -17.12 -10.99 -22.05
N GLN A 345 -16.13 -11.27 -22.91
CA GLN A 345 -16.04 -12.50 -23.69
C GLN A 345 -15.38 -13.64 -22.92
N ILE A 346 -14.67 -13.32 -21.82
CA ILE A 346 -14.07 -14.32 -20.94
C ILE A 346 -15.14 -14.85 -20.00
N ASP A 347 -15.67 -13.96 -19.16
CA ASP A 347 -16.80 -14.24 -18.28
C ASP A 347 -17.48 -12.90 -17.91
N PRO A 348 -18.75 -12.68 -18.34
CA PRO A 348 -19.42 -11.40 -18.16
C PRO A 348 -19.78 -11.08 -16.70
N ILE A 349 -19.83 -12.09 -15.82
CA ILE A 349 -20.05 -11.90 -14.37
C ILE A 349 -18.80 -12.20 -13.55
N GLY A 350 -17.65 -12.40 -14.21
CA GLY A 350 -16.40 -12.82 -13.58
C GLY A 350 -16.46 -14.25 -13.03
N GLY A 351 -15.33 -14.76 -12.58
CA GLY A 351 -15.19 -16.11 -12.05
C GLY A 351 -14.84 -16.16 -10.58
N ASN A 352 -15.01 -17.35 -9.99
CA ASN A 352 -14.54 -17.63 -8.64
C ASN A 352 -13.18 -18.35 -8.60
N ARG A 353 -12.56 -18.51 -9.76
CA ARG A 353 -11.22 -19.05 -9.98
C ARG A 353 -10.47 -18.17 -10.95
N LEU A 354 -9.20 -17.93 -10.66
CA LEU A 354 -8.30 -17.15 -11.50
C LEU A 354 -6.93 -17.82 -11.53
N VAL A 355 -6.35 -17.93 -12.70
CA VAL A 355 -4.91 -18.11 -12.89
C VAL A 355 -4.44 -17.18 -14.00
N HIS A 356 -3.30 -16.57 -13.82
CA HIS A 356 -2.72 -15.64 -14.79
C HIS A 356 -1.21 -15.64 -14.67
N ASN A 357 -0.52 -15.56 -15.82
CA ASN A 357 0.91 -15.35 -15.92
C ASN A 357 1.20 -14.34 -17.03
N THR A 358 2.08 -13.39 -16.76
CA THR A 358 2.64 -12.46 -17.74
C THR A 358 4.14 -12.57 -17.73
N VAL A 359 4.73 -12.70 -18.92
CA VAL A 359 6.16 -12.49 -19.13
C VAL A 359 6.33 -11.28 -20.03
N GLU A 360 7.07 -10.29 -19.56
CA GLU A 360 7.32 -9.04 -20.30
C GLU A 360 8.81 -8.77 -20.39
N TYR A 361 9.29 -8.58 -21.61
CA TYR A 361 10.67 -8.17 -21.90
C TYR A 361 10.68 -6.74 -22.41
N ARG A 362 11.61 -5.94 -21.90
CA ARG A 362 11.87 -4.57 -22.35
C ARG A 362 13.32 -4.38 -22.78
N TYR A 363 13.47 -3.63 -23.86
CA TYR A 363 14.75 -3.10 -24.29
C TYR A 363 14.67 -1.59 -24.45
N GLY A 364 15.20 -0.87 -23.48
CA GLY A 364 15.03 0.58 -23.41
C GLY A 364 13.56 0.96 -23.25
N ALA A 365 12.97 1.56 -24.29
CA ALA A 365 11.57 1.95 -24.30
C ALA A 365 10.65 0.91 -24.98
N PHE A 366 11.19 -0.02 -25.75
CA PHE A 366 10.41 -1.06 -26.42
C PHE A 366 10.05 -2.18 -25.44
N GLN A 367 8.84 -2.69 -25.56
CA GLN A 367 8.34 -3.83 -24.79
C GLN A 367 7.71 -4.88 -25.70
N ALA A 368 7.87 -6.15 -25.31
CA ALA A 368 7.11 -7.28 -25.85
C ALA A 368 6.61 -8.10 -24.66
N PHE A 369 5.42 -8.66 -24.77
CA PHE A 369 4.82 -9.43 -23.68
C PHE A 369 4.02 -10.62 -24.19
N TYR A 370 3.90 -11.60 -23.30
CA TYR A 370 3.03 -12.75 -23.44
C TYR A 370 2.22 -12.88 -22.17
N ASP A 371 0.89 -12.96 -22.33
CA ASP A 371 -0.05 -13.20 -21.23
C ASP A 371 -0.72 -14.55 -21.44
N ALA A 372 -0.88 -15.32 -20.36
CA ALA A 372 -1.63 -16.56 -20.32
C ALA A 372 -2.52 -16.57 -19.09
N GLY A 373 -3.77 -17.01 -19.21
CA GLY A 373 -4.65 -17.05 -18.06
C GLY A 373 -6.02 -17.64 -18.32
N ALA A 374 -6.74 -17.88 -17.24
CA ALA A 374 -8.13 -18.31 -17.23
C ALA A 374 -8.86 -17.72 -16.03
N VAL A 375 -10.12 -17.37 -16.24
CA VAL A 375 -11.12 -17.06 -15.21
C VAL A 375 -12.30 -17.99 -15.46
N TRP A 376 -12.80 -18.64 -14.40
CA TRP A 376 -13.91 -19.60 -14.51
C TRP A 376 -14.59 -19.80 -13.16
N ASP A 377 -15.75 -20.44 -13.16
CA ASP A 377 -16.41 -20.86 -11.92
C ASP A 377 -16.10 -22.31 -11.53
N SER A 378 -16.17 -22.58 -10.25
CA SER A 378 -16.04 -23.93 -9.71
C SER A 378 -17.09 -24.85 -10.34
N GLY A 379 -16.66 -26.01 -10.84
CA GLY A 379 -17.51 -26.95 -11.58
C GLY A 379 -17.55 -26.71 -13.09
N GLN A 380 -17.01 -25.61 -13.58
CA GLN A 380 -16.81 -25.37 -15.01
C GLN A 380 -15.39 -25.78 -15.43
N GLN A 381 -15.22 -26.06 -16.72
CA GLN A 381 -13.90 -26.34 -17.28
C GLN A 381 -13.15 -25.02 -17.52
N ALA A 382 -11.92 -24.95 -16.98
CA ALA A 382 -11.04 -23.81 -17.23
C ALA A 382 -10.65 -23.73 -18.71
N THR A 383 -10.86 -22.57 -19.33
CA THR A 383 -10.41 -22.31 -20.70
C THR A 383 -9.19 -21.39 -20.65
N LEU A 384 -8.00 -21.96 -20.88
CA LEU A 384 -6.78 -21.19 -20.97
C LEU A 384 -6.77 -20.33 -22.22
N ARG A 385 -6.52 -19.05 -22.05
CA ARG A 385 -6.41 -18.06 -23.11
C ARG A 385 -5.01 -17.46 -23.08
N ASN A 386 -4.51 -17.15 -24.27
CA ASN A 386 -3.18 -16.57 -24.44
C ASN A 386 -3.26 -15.31 -25.29
N SER A 387 -2.35 -14.39 -25.06
CA SER A 387 -2.15 -13.24 -25.92
C SER A 387 -0.68 -12.88 -26.05
N VAL A 388 -0.35 -12.23 -27.14
CA VAL A 388 0.98 -11.65 -27.39
C VAL A 388 0.83 -10.17 -27.69
N GLY A 389 1.79 -9.37 -27.30
CA GLY A 389 1.73 -7.96 -27.62
C GLY A 389 3.10 -7.32 -27.65
N ALA A 390 3.11 -6.14 -28.23
CA ALA A 390 4.30 -5.31 -28.29
C ALA A 390 3.93 -3.83 -28.11
N GLY A 391 4.89 -3.04 -27.72
CA GLY A 391 4.61 -1.64 -27.46
C GLY A 391 5.85 -0.82 -27.14
N PHE A 392 5.57 0.38 -26.67
CA PHE A 392 6.55 1.37 -26.26
C PHE A 392 6.16 1.89 -24.87
N LYS A 393 7.10 1.85 -23.93
CA LYS A 393 6.92 2.43 -22.60
C LYS A 393 8.13 3.26 -22.22
N LYS A 394 7.93 4.56 -22.00
CA LYS A 394 8.98 5.48 -21.58
C LYS A 394 8.46 6.39 -20.47
N SER A 395 9.09 6.35 -19.32
CA SER A 395 8.59 7.02 -18.13
C SER A 395 7.15 6.58 -17.84
N LEU A 396 6.21 7.50 -17.76
CA LEU A 396 4.80 7.24 -17.50
C LEU A 396 4.01 6.86 -18.78
N PHE A 397 4.51 7.25 -19.96
CA PHE A 397 3.80 6.99 -21.21
C PHE A 397 3.93 5.53 -21.66
N SER A 398 2.81 4.95 -22.05
CA SER A 398 2.70 3.59 -22.59
C SER A 398 1.84 3.58 -23.84
N LEU A 399 2.30 2.88 -24.85
CA LEU A 399 1.54 2.52 -26.05
C LEU A 399 1.77 1.03 -26.29
N ALA A 400 0.69 0.25 -26.40
CA ALA A 400 0.81 -1.18 -26.65
C ALA A 400 -0.35 -1.68 -27.52
N VAL A 401 -0.06 -2.73 -28.27
CA VAL A 401 -1.06 -3.49 -29.02
C VAL A 401 -0.96 -4.93 -28.57
N ALA A 402 -2.09 -5.52 -28.17
CA ALA A 402 -2.20 -6.90 -27.75
C ALA A 402 -3.12 -7.69 -28.68
N PHE A 403 -2.69 -8.87 -29.06
CA PHE A 403 -3.37 -9.79 -29.97
C PHE A 403 -3.79 -11.04 -29.20
N PRO A 404 -5.07 -11.40 -29.15
CA PRO A 404 -5.48 -12.68 -28.61
C PRO A 404 -5.00 -13.82 -29.50
N VAL A 405 -4.44 -14.88 -28.91
CA VAL A 405 -4.05 -16.08 -29.65
C VAL A 405 -5.28 -16.99 -29.75
N ARG A 406 -5.97 -16.92 -30.87
CA ARG A 406 -7.17 -17.73 -31.19
C ARG A 406 -7.26 -18.00 -32.67
N SER A 407 -8.03 -19.03 -33.05
CA SER A 407 -8.43 -19.25 -34.43
C SER A 407 -9.54 -18.27 -34.84
N GLY A 408 -9.59 -17.91 -36.12
CA GLY A 408 -10.61 -17.00 -36.67
C GLY A 408 -10.21 -15.53 -36.64
N HIS A 409 -11.22 -14.66 -36.57
CA HIS A 409 -10.99 -13.21 -36.61
C HIS A 409 -10.26 -12.70 -35.38
N ILE A 410 -9.13 -12.05 -35.58
CA ILE A 410 -8.27 -11.47 -34.53
C ILE A 410 -8.57 -9.97 -34.48
N GLU A 411 -9.09 -9.54 -33.34
CA GLU A 411 -9.29 -8.12 -33.07
C GLU A 411 -8.29 -7.68 -32.00
N PRO A 412 -7.25 -6.91 -32.38
CA PRO A 412 -6.29 -6.43 -31.43
C PRO A 412 -6.89 -5.39 -30.49
N ILE A 413 -6.35 -5.31 -29.29
CA ILE A 413 -6.63 -4.23 -28.32
C ILE A 413 -5.48 -3.25 -28.34
N LEU A 414 -5.77 -2.00 -28.69
CA LEU A 414 -4.85 -0.88 -28.60
C LEU A 414 -4.99 -0.22 -27.23
N MET A 415 -3.87 -0.03 -26.57
CA MET A 415 -3.76 0.64 -25.27
C MET A 415 -2.80 1.81 -25.40
N ILE A 416 -3.23 3.01 -25.01
CA ILE A 416 -2.38 4.22 -25.04
C ILE A 416 -2.67 5.09 -23.83
N GLY A 417 -1.64 5.52 -23.13
CA GLY A 417 -1.84 6.42 -22.00
C GLY A 417 -0.64 6.53 -21.07
N MET A 418 -0.93 6.88 -19.85
CA MET A 418 0.01 6.99 -18.75
C MET A 418 -0.42 6.05 -17.63
N ILE A 419 0.47 5.18 -17.21
CA ILE A 419 0.28 4.27 -16.08
C ILE A 419 1.52 4.39 -15.19
N TYR A 420 1.30 4.66 -13.92
CA TYR A 420 2.34 4.79 -12.91
C TYR A 420 2.82 3.43 -12.42
#